data_d0dad0481a5f3a50fbfb69742d6e0c63
#
_entry.id   d0dad0481a5f3a50fbfb69742d6e0c63
#
_cell.length_a   1.000
_cell.length_b   1.000
_cell.length_c   1.000
_cell.angle_alpha   90.00
_cell.angle_beta   90.00
_cell.angle_gamma   90.00
#
_symmetry.space_group_name_H-M   'P 1'
#
loop_
_entity.id
_entity.type
_entity.pdbx_description
1 polymer ?
#
loop_
_entity_poly.entity_id
_entity_poly.type
_entity_poly.pdbx_seq_one_letter_code
_entity_poly.pdbx_strand_id
1 'polypeptide(L)'
;MSRLCLGTLTMGPLQADIGVERGADLIRHAVDMGVFFFDTAELYGTYGHLRKAMQGMARESVVIASRCYAYTYDGMRRSLERALTELGTDYIDIFGLHEQESRLTLRGHADAIQCLLDAKQEGLIRATCVSTHTVEVVRAVSGMREIDVVHPIFNKRGIGIIDGSPAEMADAIQADDRRGVGVYSMKPLGGGHLFREAPEAIRWVMGHDSVHSMAIGAKSCDELDADIAIASGVEVPSEVLRYLAGEKHLLIEEWCSKCGACVESCSHGALKLGAGRAEVDANKSVLCGYCVAYCRDFCIKVV
;
A
#
# COMPACT_ATOMS: atom_id res chain seq x y z
N MET A 1 -7.04 1.97 -16.10
CA MET A 1 -6.27 1.61 -14.88
C MET A 1 -5.99 0.13 -14.95
N SER A 2 -4.74 -0.32 -14.71
CA SER A 2 -4.40 -1.75 -14.68
C SER A 2 -4.99 -2.42 -13.43
N ARG A 3 -5.34 -3.71 -13.54
CA ARG A 3 -5.85 -4.52 -12.40
C ARG A 3 -4.79 -4.71 -11.31
N LEU A 4 -3.51 -4.62 -11.66
CA LEU A 4 -2.39 -4.57 -10.74
C LEU A 4 -1.89 -3.12 -10.64
N CYS A 5 -1.55 -2.69 -9.43
CA CYS A 5 -0.91 -1.43 -9.10
C CYS A 5 0.45 -1.73 -8.45
N LEU A 6 1.53 -1.12 -8.94
CA LEU A 6 2.84 -1.25 -8.30
C LEU A 6 2.96 -0.24 -7.16
N GLY A 7 3.03 -0.76 -5.91
CA GLY A 7 3.29 0.03 -4.72
C GLY A 7 4.77 0.34 -4.57
N THR A 8 5.12 1.62 -4.41
CA THR A 8 6.52 2.06 -4.36
C THR A 8 7.15 2.04 -2.96
N LEU A 9 6.38 1.77 -1.90
CA LEU A 9 6.91 1.69 -0.54
C LEU A 9 8.11 0.73 -0.41
N THR A 10 8.02 -0.43 -1.06
CA THR A 10 9.06 -1.46 -0.99
C THR A 10 10.40 -1.03 -1.57
N MET A 11 10.42 -0.11 -2.51
CA MET A 11 11.65 0.38 -3.14
C MET A 11 12.24 1.61 -2.45
N GLY A 12 11.49 2.24 -1.55
CA GLY A 12 11.90 3.44 -0.84
C GLY A 12 12.73 3.19 0.43
N PRO A 13 13.18 4.30 1.05
CA PRO A 13 14.08 4.26 2.21
C PRO A 13 13.46 3.61 3.46
N LEU A 14 12.14 3.50 3.52
CA LEU A 14 11.46 2.81 4.62
C LEU A 14 11.61 1.27 4.56
N GLN A 15 11.95 0.70 3.41
CA GLN A 15 12.10 -0.75 3.26
C GLN A 15 13.42 -1.15 2.57
N ALA A 16 13.42 -1.41 1.26
CA ALA A 16 14.60 -1.96 0.60
C ALA A 16 15.63 -0.92 0.15
N ASP A 17 15.23 0.36 0.08
CA ASP A 17 16.09 1.49 -0.35
C ASP A 17 16.93 1.18 -1.61
N ILE A 18 16.26 0.73 -2.67
CA ILE A 18 16.96 0.26 -3.89
C ILE A 18 17.57 1.38 -4.73
N GLY A 19 17.44 2.63 -4.33
CA GLY A 19 17.93 3.80 -5.05
C GLY A 19 17.08 4.19 -6.25
N VAL A 20 17.17 5.48 -6.63
CA VAL A 20 16.29 6.09 -7.64
C VAL A 20 16.40 5.42 -9.01
N GLU A 21 17.62 5.13 -9.49
CA GLU A 21 17.83 4.55 -10.82
C GLU A 21 17.23 3.13 -10.93
N ARG A 22 17.54 2.25 -9.97
CA ARG A 22 17.00 0.89 -9.96
C ARG A 22 15.49 0.87 -9.79
N GLY A 23 14.94 1.75 -8.94
CA GLY A 23 13.50 1.87 -8.78
C GLY A 23 12.82 2.41 -10.03
N ALA A 24 13.44 3.35 -10.74
CA ALA A 24 12.94 3.84 -12.03
C ALA A 24 12.96 2.74 -13.11
N ASP A 25 13.99 1.90 -13.15
CA ASP A 25 14.05 0.77 -14.08
C ASP A 25 12.96 -0.27 -13.78
N LEU A 26 12.70 -0.55 -12.50
CA LEU A 26 11.61 -1.44 -12.09
C LEU A 26 10.23 -0.87 -12.49
N ILE A 27 10.03 0.43 -12.34
CA ILE A 27 8.79 1.11 -12.77
C ILE A 27 8.62 1.04 -14.30
N ARG A 28 9.69 1.25 -15.07
CA ARG A 28 9.65 1.11 -16.54
C ARG A 28 9.35 -0.31 -16.96
N HIS A 29 10.00 -1.29 -16.32
CA HIS A 29 9.70 -2.71 -16.53
C HIS A 29 8.22 -3.02 -16.26
N ALA A 30 7.63 -2.46 -15.19
CA ALA A 30 6.19 -2.59 -14.91
C ALA A 30 5.33 -2.07 -16.08
N VAL A 31 5.67 -0.90 -16.63
CA VAL A 31 4.95 -0.33 -17.79
C VAL A 31 5.05 -1.26 -19.00
N ASP A 32 6.25 -1.78 -19.30
CA ASP A 32 6.48 -2.72 -20.41
C ASP A 32 5.67 -4.01 -20.24
N MET A 33 5.43 -4.43 -19.00
CA MET A 33 4.59 -5.59 -18.65
C MET A 33 3.08 -5.27 -18.53
N GLY A 34 2.65 -4.03 -18.85
CA GLY A 34 1.25 -3.62 -18.85
C GLY A 34 0.71 -3.16 -17.49
N VAL A 35 1.59 -2.92 -16.50
CA VAL A 35 1.23 -2.31 -15.22
C VAL A 35 1.56 -0.82 -15.29
N PHE A 36 0.54 0.01 -15.44
CA PHE A 36 0.66 1.46 -15.59
C PHE A 36 -0.05 2.25 -14.47
N PHE A 37 -0.40 1.59 -13.38
CA PHE A 37 -0.90 2.22 -12.16
C PHE A 37 0.15 2.10 -11.05
N PHE A 38 0.52 3.23 -10.45
CA PHE A 38 1.55 3.35 -9.42
C PHE A 38 1.00 3.98 -8.17
N ASP A 39 1.30 3.38 -7.02
CA ASP A 39 0.91 3.86 -5.71
C ASP A 39 2.12 4.34 -4.92
N THR A 40 2.05 5.55 -4.42
CA THR A 40 3.07 6.18 -3.57
C THR A 40 2.43 6.97 -2.43
N ALA A 41 3.24 7.59 -1.60
CA ALA A 41 2.82 8.55 -0.57
C ALA A 41 3.96 9.52 -0.24
N GLU A 42 3.63 10.69 0.31
CA GLU A 42 4.63 11.66 0.76
C GLU A 42 5.67 11.04 1.71
N LEU A 43 5.21 10.20 2.64
CA LEU A 43 6.06 9.50 3.61
C LEU A 43 7.05 8.52 2.98
N TYR A 44 6.75 7.98 1.79
CA TYR A 44 7.56 6.90 1.20
C TYR A 44 8.88 7.37 0.61
N GLY A 45 9.02 8.68 0.32
CA GLY A 45 10.24 9.25 -0.28
C GLY A 45 10.53 8.75 -1.68
N THR A 46 9.51 8.30 -2.44
CA THR A 46 9.67 7.63 -3.74
C THR A 46 9.19 8.47 -4.93
N TYR A 47 8.86 9.74 -4.75
CA TYR A 47 8.51 10.64 -5.85
C TYR A 47 9.62 10.74 -6.91
N GLY A 48 10.89 10.79 -6.47
CA GLY A 48 12.05 10.82 -7.36
C GLY A 48 12.16 9.58 -8.25
N HIS A 49 11.78 8.40 -7.76
CA HIS A 49 11.76 7.15 -8.54
C HIS A 49 10.74 7.23 -9.68
N LEU A 50 9.51 7.67 -9.37
CA LEU A 50 8.46 7.88 -10.36
C LEU A 50 8.84 8.97 -11.38
N ARG A 51 9.32 10.14 -10.90
CA ARG A 51 9.78 11.21 -11.78
C ARG A 51 10.84 10.73 -12.77
N LYS A 52 11.82 9.98 -12.29
CA LYS A 52 12.90 9.43 -13.12
C LYS A 52 12.36 8.41 -14.13
N ALA A 53 11.45 7.54 -13.71
CA ALA A 53 10.84 6.54 -14.59
C ALA A 53 10.03 7.19 -15.71
N MET A 54 9.27 8.23 -15.40
CA MET A 54 8.40 8.92 -16.36
C MET A 54 9.14 9.76 -17.40
N GLN A 55 10.46 9.97 -17.27
CA GLN A 55 11.23 10.71 -18.28
C GLN A 55 11.10 10.05 -19.65
N GLY A 56 10.53 10.81 -20.60
CA GLY A 56 10.28 10.33 -21.98
C GLY A 56 8.95 9.59 -22.18
N MET A 57 8.16 9.39 -21.12
CA MET A 57 6.80 8.85 -21.22
C MET A 57 5.77 9.97 -21.34
N ALA A 58 4.67 9.71 -22.05
CA ALA A 58 3.51 10.59 -22.01
C ALA A 58 2.86 10.50 -20.61
N ARG A 59 2.59 11.64 -19.95
CA ARG A 59 2.06 11.66 -18.58
C ARG A 59 0.72 10.90 -18.44
N GLU A 60 -0.11 10.98 -19.47
CA GLU A 60 -1.41 10.32 -19.54
C GLU A 60 -1.32 8.79 -19.74
N SER A 61 -0.14 8.26 -20.05
CA SER A 61 0.05 6.81 -20.18
C SER A 61 0.09 6.08 -18.85
N VAL A 62 0.23 6.81 -17.74
CA VAL A 62 0.33 6.24 -16.39
C VAL A 62 -0.69 6.88 -15.44
N VAL A 63 -1.12 6.11 -14.45
CA VAL A 63 -1.98 6.54 -13.34
C VAL A 63 -1.14 6.58 -12.07
N ILE A 64 -1.16 7.71 -11.37
CA ILE A 64 -0.42 7.90 -10.10
C ILE A 64 -1.40 8.17 -8.98
N ALA A 65 -1.34 7.35 -7.92
CA ALA A 65 -1.98 7.62 -6.65
C ALA A 65 -0.95 8.05 -5.61
N SER A 66 -1.25 9.11 -4.86
CA SER A 66 -0.46 9.54 -3.72
C SER A 66 -1.33 10.05 -2.58
N ARG A 67 -0.73 10.23 -1.39
CA ARG A 67 -1.45 10.63 -0.18
C ARG A 67 -0.49 11.17 0.88
N CYS A 68 -1.05 11.93 1.83
CA CYS A 68 -0.32 12.49 2.96
C CYS A 68 -1.13 12.47 4.25
N TYR A 69 -0.49 12.76 5.39
CA TYR A 69 -1.12 12.81 6.71
C TYR A 69 -1.63 14.21 7.10
N ALA A 70 -1.65 15.17 6.17
CA ALA A 70 -2.12 16.52 6.46
C ALA A 70 -3.60 16.52 6.82
N TYR A 71 -3.97 17.24 7.89
CA TYR A 71 -5.34 17.35 8.39
C TYR A 71 -5.93 18.76 8.29
N THR A 72 -5.10 19.77 7.95
CA THR A 72 -5.55 21.14 7.70
C THR A 72 -5.59 21.44 6.21
N TYR A 73 -6.37 22.43 5.80
CA TYR A 73 -6.41 22.91 4.41
C TYR A 73 -5.03 23.25 3.87
N ASP A 74 -4.32 24.16 4.57
CA ASP A 74 -2.99 24.61 4.13
C ASP A 74 -1.94 23.51 4.17
N GLY A 75 -2.05 22.58 5.12
CA GLY A 75 -1.17 21.41 5.19
C GLY A 75 -1.35 20.51 3.97
N MET A 76 -2.60 20.19 3.62
CA MET A 76 -2.94 19.38 2.46
C MET A 76 -2.48 20.05 1.16
N ARG A 77 -2.69 21.38 1.04
CA ARG A 77 -2.25 22.16 -0.13
C ARG A 77 -0.74 22.09 -0.32
N ARG A 78 0.04 22.33 0.73
CA ARG A 78 1.50 22.21 0.67
C ARG A 78 1.98 20.81 0.30
N SER A 79 1.38 19.77 0.87
CA SER A 79 1.72 18.37 0.52
C SER A 79 1.43 18.06 -0.94
N LEU A 80 0.30 18.54 -1.48
CA LEU A 80 -0.04 18.37 -2.89
C LEU A 80 0.95 19.11 -3.81
N GLU A 81 1.25 20.38 -3.52
CA GLU A 81 2.20 21.18 -4.30
C GLU A 81 3.61 20.59 -4.29
N ARG A 82 4.03 20.07 -3.14
CA ARG A 82 5.27 19.29 -3.02
C ARG A 82 5.25 18.05 -3.88
N ALA A 83 4.18 17.25 -3.83
CA ALA A 83 4.04 16.05 -4.64
C ALA A 83 4.10 16.35 -6.13
N LEU A 84 3.38 17.38 -6.61
CA LEU A 84 3.42 17.83 -8.01
C LEU A 84 4.85 18.24 -8.43
N THR A 85 5.53 19.01 -7.59
CA THR A 85 6.90 19.49 -7.84
C THR A 85 7.91 18.33 -7.89
N GLU A 86 7.86 17.43 -6.90
CA GLU A 86 8.81 16.32 -6.79
C GLU A 86 8.56 15.25 -7.87
N LEU A 87 7.30 14.99 -8.24
CA LEU A 87 6.93 14.12 -9.37
C LEU A 87 7.23 14.77 -10.72
N GLY A 88 7.30 16.10 -10.80
CA GLY A 88 7.49 16.85 -12.04
C GLY A 88 6.30 16.76 -12.99
N THR A 89 5.10 16.94 -12.48
CA THR A 89 3.83 16.82 -13.20
C THR A 89 2.85 17.93 -12.81
N ASP A 90 1.95 18.29 -13.71
CA ASP A 90 0.94 19.32 -13.47
C ASP A 90 -0.32 18.78 -12.76
N TYR A 91 -0.49 17.46 -12.71
CA TYR A 91 -1.60 16.84 -12.01
C TYR A 91 -1.24 15.45 -11.45
N ILE A 92 -1.98 15.02 -10.43
CA ILE A 92 -1.95 13.64 -9.89
C ILE A 92 -3.34 13.02 -10.11
N ASP A 93 -3.39 11.74 -10.53
CA ASP A 93 -4.67 11.10 -10.84
C ASP A 93 -5.51 10.87 -9.59
N ILE A 94 -4.90 10.39 -8.51
CA ILE A 94 -5.57 10.11 -7.24
C ILE A 94 -4.73 10.71 -6.11
N PHE A 95 -5.30 11.65 -5.34
CA PHE A 95 -4.60 12.21 -4.18
C PHE A 95 -5.51 12.27 -2.95
N GLY A 96 -4.98 12.00 -1.75
CA GLY A 96 -5.85 11.97 -0.60
C GLY A 96 -5.23 11.81 0.78
N LEU A 97 -6.06 11.36 1.70
CA LEU A 97 -5.73 11.16 3.10
C LEU A 97 -5.06 9.81 3.33
N HIS A 98 -3.96 9.82 4.11
CA HIS A 98 -3.25 8.61 4.48
C HIS A 98 -3.80 8.03 5.79
N GLU A 99 -4.06 6.72 5.80
CA GLU A 99 -4.38 5.88 6.97
C GLU A 99 -5.39 6.48 7.95
N GLN A 100 -6.59 6.75 7.48
CA GLN A 100 -7.68 7.14 8.36
C GLN A 100 -8.16 5.95 9.19
N GLU A 101 -8.42 6.16 10.48
CA GLU A 101 -8.71 5.08 11.44
C GLU A 101 -10.18 4.99 11.85
N SER A 102 -10.94 6.08 11.71
CA SER A 102 -12.33 6.14 12.17
C SER A 102 -13.12 7.27 11.49
N ARG A 103 -14.43 7.29 11.71
CA ARG A 103 -15.29 8.42 11.35
C ARG A 103 -14.87 9.73 12.04
N LEU A 104 -14.29 9.63 13.23
CA LEU A 104 -13.80 10.81 13.96
C LEU A 104 -12.56 11.40 13.30
N THR A 105 -11.63 10.55 12.85
CA THR A 105 -10.46 11.03 12.09
C THR A 105 -10.89 11.69 10.78
N LEU A 106 -11.84 11.10 10.03
CA LEU A 106 -12.40 11.72 8.82
C LEU A 106 -13.01 13.10 9.11
N ARG A 107 -13.76 13.23 10.21
CA ARG A 107 -14.31 14.55 10.63
C ARG A 107 -13.20 15.54 10.98
N GLY A 108 -12.16 15.10 11.68
CA GLY A 108 -11.01 15.93 12.02
C GLY A 108 -10.19 16.39 10.81
N HIS A 109 -10.38 15.73 9.65
CA HIS A 109 -9.73 16.07 8.38
C HIS A 109 -10.65 16.82 7.40
N ALA A 110 -11.78 17.36 7.86
CA ALA A 110 -12.75 18.06 6.98
C ALA A 110 -12.13 19.20 6.17
N ASP A 111 -11.24 20.00 6.78
CA ASP A 111 -10.54 21.08 6.08
C ASP A 111 -9.60 20.55 5.00
N ALA A 112 -8.90 19.46 5.28
CA ALA A 112 -8.05 18.80 4.29
C ALA A 112 -8.87 18.20 3.14
N ILE A 113 -10.04 17.63 3.42
CA ILE A 113 -10.99 17.15 2.39
C ILE A 113 -11.48 18.32 1.53
N GLN A 114 -11.79 19.47 2.13
CA GLN A 114 -12.17 20.66 1.35
C GLN A 114 -11.04 21.09 0.40
N CYS A 115 -9.80 21.07 0.84
CA CYS A 115 -8.64 21.35 -0.03
C CYS A 115 -8.56 20.37 -1.21
N LEU A 116 -8.84 19.07 -0.99
CA LEU A 116 -8.84 18.07 -2.06
C LEU A 116 -9.96 18.36 -3.09
N LEU A 117 -11.14 18.78 -2.64
CA LEU A 117 -12.24 19.16 -3.54
C LEU A 117 -11.88 20.39 -4.40
N ASP A 118 -11.28 21.40 -3.80
CA ASP A 118 -10.83 22.60 -4.50
C ASP A 118 -9.72 22.24 -5.51
N ALA A 119 -8.74 21.44 -5.11
CA ALA A 119 -7.67 20.95 -5.98
C ALA A 119 -8.21 20.12 -7.17
N LYS A 120 -9.29 19.37 -6.95
CA LYS A 120 -9.98 18.65 -8.03
C LYS A 120 -10.67 19.61 -9.02
N GLN A 121 -11.30 20.67 -8.52
CA GLN A 121 -11.89 21.72 -9.37
C GLN A 121 -10.82 22.49 -10.16
N GLU A 122 -9.65 22.72 -9.56
CA GLU A 122 -8.50 23.35 -10.20
C GLU A 122 -7.81 22.43 -11.24
N GLY A 123 -8.15 21.14 -11.26
CA GLY A 123 -7.53 20.15 -12.15
C GLY A 123 -6.16 19.64 -11.70
N LEU A 124 -5.74 19.97 -10.48
CA LEU A 124 -4.47 19.49 -9.89
C LEU A 124 -4.55 18.02 -9.48
N ILE A 125 -5.76 17.52 -9.17
CA ILE A 125 -6.03 16.10 -8.98
C ILE A 125 -7.27 15.69 -9.77
N ARG A 126 -7.37 14.42 -10.14
CA ARG A 126 -8.54 13.89 -10.87
C ARG A 126 -9.54 13.23 -9.93
N ALA A 127 -9.07 12.62 -8.84
CA ALA A 127 -9.90 11.92 -7.87
C ALA A 127 -9.36 12.11 -6.44
N THR A 128 -10.28 12.22 -5.49
CA THR A 128 -9.98 12.24 -4.05
C THR A 128 -9.90 10.82 -3.51
N CYS A 129 -9.05 10.58 -2.50
CA CYS A 129 -8.83 9.25 -1.95
C CYS A 129 -8.71 9.24 -0.42
N VAL A 130 -9.09 8.12 0.17
CA VAL A 130 -8.79 7.78 1.57
C VAL A 130 -8.19 6.40 1.64
N SER A 131 -7.03 6.25 2.31
CA SER A 131 -6.49 4.93 2.66
C SER A 131 -6.80 4.57 4.11
N THR A 132 -7.00 3.27 4.38
CA THR A 132 -7.38 2.81 5.71
C THR A 132 -7.05 1.35 5.97
N HIS A 133 -6.87 1.03 7.26
CA HIS A 133 -6.80 -0.33 7.78
C HIS A 133 -8.08 -0.75 8.53
N THR A 134 -9.14 0.07 8.51
CA THR A 134 -10.36 -0.19 9.25
C THR A 134 -11.57 -0.39 8.36
N VAL A 135 -12.44 -1.32 8.75
CA VAL A 135 -13.75 -1.54 8.14
C VAL A 135 -14.67 -0.34 8.38
N GLU A 136 -14.55 0.32 9.56
CA GLU A 136 -15.33 1.50 9.91
C GLU A 136 -15.17 2.62 8.89
N VAL A 137 -13.93 2.91 8.47
CA VAL A 137 -13.65 3.98 7.49
C VAL A 137 -14.19 3.61 6.12
N VAL A 138 -14.01 2.37 5.65
CA VAL A 138 -14.58 1.92 4.37
C VAL A 138 -16.09 2.10 4.39
N ARG A 139 -16.79 1.64 5.43
CA ARG A 139 -18.23 1.87 5.60
C ARG A 139 -18.62 3.35 5.66
N ALA A 140 -17.77 4.21 6.22
CA ALA A 140 -18.03 5.64 6.30
C ALA A 140 -17.97 6.31 4.92
N VAL A 141 -16.98 5.93 4.10
CA VAL A 141 -16.78 6.43 2.74
C VAL A 141 -18.01 6.20 1.87
N SER A 142 -18.72 5.09 2.03
CA SER A 142 -19.99 4.82 1.35
C SER A 142 -21.03 5.96 1.48
N GLY A 143 -20.97 6.75 2.54
CA GLY A 143 -21.87 7.89 2.78
C GLY A 143 -21.31 9.23 2.33
N MET A 144 -20.07 9.31 1.86
CA MET A 144 -19.35 10.54 1.53
C MET A 144 -19.32 10.74 0.01
N ARG A 145 -19.78 11.90 -0.44
CA ARG A 145 -19.71 12.30 -1.86
C ARG A 145 -18.38 12.97 -2.22
N GLU A 146 -17.62 13.32 -1.20
CA GLU A 146 -16.35 14.00 -1.27
C GLU A 146 -15.21 13.05 -1.65
N ILE A 147 -15.42 11.73 -1.51
CA ILE A 147 -14.40 10.70 -1.72
C ILE A 147 -14.75 9.86 -2.93
N ASP A 148 -13.89 9.89 -3.93
CA ASP A 148 -14.04 9.13 -5.17
C ASP A 148 -13.46 7.72 -5.08
N VAL A 149 -12.41 7.53 -4.26
CA VAL A 149 -11.62 6.30 -4.20
C VAL A 149 -11.31 5.93 -2.75
N VAL A 150 -11.46 4.65 -2.42
CA VAL A 150 -10.99 4.09 -1.16
C VAL A 150 -9.85 3.10 -1.40
N HIS A 151 -8.84 3.14 -0.53
CA HIS A 151 -7.65 2.29 -0.57
C HIS A 151 -7.53 1.48 0.73
N PRO A 152 -8.32 0.39 0.86
CA PRO A 152 -8.34 -0.41 2.08
C PRO A 152 -7.26 -1.47 2.10
N ILE A 153 -6.81 -1.84 3.30
CA ILE A 153 -6.08 -3.09 3.48
C ILE A 153 -7.00 -4.28 3.19
N PHE A 154 -6.53 -5.23 2.36
CA PHE A 154 -7.34 -6.39 2.03
C PHE A 154 -6.49 -7.61 1.70
N ASN A 155 -6.60 -8.66 2.51
CA ASN A 155 -5.94 -9.93 2.30
C ASN A 155 -6.73 -11.08 2.95
N LYS A 156 -6.51 -12.29 2.48
CA LYS A 156 -7.28 -13.49 2.85
C LYS A 156 -7.25 -13.85 4.33
N ARG A 157 -6.25 -13.39 5.09
CA ARG A 157 -6.12 -13.67 6.53
C ARG A 157 -6.47 -12.49 7.43
N GLY A 158 -6.84 -11.33 6.86
CA GLY A 158 -7.16 -10.14 7.64
C GLY A 158 -5.98 -9.52 8.38
N ILE A 159 -4.74 -9.87 7.99
CA ILE A 159 -3.54 -9.34 8.63
C ILE A 159 -3.50 -7.82 8.44
N GLY A 160 -3.52 -7.08 9.55
CA GLY A 160 -3.51 -5.62 9.57
C GLY A 160 -4.90 -4.96 9.46
N ILE A 161 -6.00 -5.70 9.36
CA ILE A 161 -7.35 -5.16 9.59
C ILE A 161 -7.52 -4.97 11.10
N ILE A 162 -7.87 -3.75 11.53
CA ILE A 162 -7.83 -3.36 12.95
C ILE A 162 -9.15 -3.69 13.66
N ASP A 163 -10.29 -3.55 12.98
CA ASP A 163 -11.63 -3.52 13.57
C ASP A 163 -12.62 -4.53 12.96
N GLY A 164 -12.12 -5.53 12.27
CA GLY A 164 -12.99 -6.52 11.63
C GLY A 164 -12.25 -7.68 10.97
N SER A 165 -13.02 -8.47 10.25
CA SER A 165 -12.57 -9.65 9.52
C SER A 165 -12.41 -9.35 8.01
N PRO A 166 -11.74 -10.25 7.25
CA PRO A 166 -11.73 -10.16 5.78
C PRO A 166 -13.12 -10.14 5.14
N ALA A 167 -14.07 -10.88 5.71
CA ALA A 167 -15.44 -10.92 5.21
C ALA A 167 -16.15 -9.56 5.40
N GLU A 168 -16.03 -8.96 6.59
CA GLU A 168 -16.61 -7.63 6.85
C GLU A 168 -15.97 -6.54 6.00
N MET A 169 -14.67 -6.64 5.72
CA MET A 169 -13.99 -5.73 4.79
C MET A 169 -14.49 -5.94 3.36
N ALA A 170 -14.67 -7.18 2.91
CA ALA A 170 -15.22 -7.48 1.59
C ALA A 170 -16.64 -6.91 1.41
N ASP A 171 -17.50 -7.07 2.43
CA ASP A 171 -18.86 -6.52 2.42
C ASP A 171 -18.85 -4.99 2.33
N ALA A 172 -17.94 -4.32 3.06
CA ALA A 172 -17.79 -2.87 3.03
C ALA A 172 -17.29 -2.38 1.66
N ILE A 173 -16.27 -3.06 1.09
CA ILE A 173 -15.75 -2.79 -0.25
C ILE A 173 -16.85 -2.93 -1.31
N GLN A 174 -17.66 -4.00 -1.23
CA GLN A 174 -18.77 -4.21 -2.16
C GLN A 174 -19.86 -3.13 -2.04
N ALA A 175 -20.07 -2.60 -0.84
CA ALA A 175 -21.02 -1.50 -0.64
C ALA A 175 -20.51 -0.20 -1.29
N ASP A 176 -19.23 0.09 -1.21
CA ASP A 176 -18.59 1.25 -1.85
C ASP A 176 -18.66 1.15 -3.37
N ASP A 177 -18.28 0.00 -3.94
CA ASP A 177 -18.37 -0.27 -5.37
C ASP A 177 -19.78 -0.03 -5.93
N ARG A 178 -20.82 -0.58 -5.24
CA ARG A 178 -22.23 -0.35 -5.64
C ARG A 178 -22.67 1.12 -5.64
N ARG A 179 -21.92 1.99 -4.95
CA ARG A 179 -22.16 3.45 -4.91
C ARG A 179 -21.28 4.21 -5.90
N GLY A 180 -20.45 3.51 -6.68
CA GLY A 180 -19.57 4.11 -7.67
C GLY A 180 -18.26 4.64 -7.07
N VAL A 181 -17.93 4.29 -5.82
CA VAL A 181 -16.61 4.57 -5.23
C VAL A 181 -15.59 3.61 -5.83
N GLY A 182 -14.50 4.14 -6.37
CA GLY A 182 -13.40 3.32 -6.88
C GLY A 182 -12.67 2.61 -5.74
N VAL A 183 -12.31 1.35 -5.93
CA VAL A 183 -11.58 0.57 -4.92
C VAL A 183 -10.28 0.04 -5.49
N TYR A 184 -9.15 0.40 -4.89
CA TYR A 184 -7.90 -0.34 -5.09
C TYR A 184 -7.34 -0.76 -3.73
N SER A 185 -7.16 -2.06 -3.54
CA SER A 185 -6.76 -2.60 -2.25
C SER A 185 -5.25 -2.55 -2.05
N MET A 186 -4.79 -2.61 -0.80
CA MET A 186 -3.38 -2.72 -0.45
C MET A 186 -3.07 -3.99 0.35
N LYS A 187 -1.77 -4.33 0.35
CA LYS A 187 -1.18 -5.37 1.21
C LYS A 187 -1.83 -6.76 1.04
N PRO A 188 -1.99 -7.26 -0.21
CA PRO A 188 -2.55 -8.60 -0.47
C PRO A 188 -1.76 -9.71 0.22
N LEU A 189 -0.45 -9.49 0.43
CA LEU A 189 0.44 -10.39 1.14
C LEU A 189 0.54 -10.11 2.65
N GLY A 190 -0.37 -9.28 3.23
CA GLY A 190 -0.39 -8.98 4.65
C GLY A 190 0.93 -8.38 5.17
N GLY A 191 1.53 -7.43 4.44
CA GLY A 191 2.84 -6.87 4.76
C GLY A 191 3.98 -7.89 4.56
N GLY A 192 3.86 -8.76 3.57
CA GLY A 192 4.82 -9.79 3.22
C GLY A 192 4.62 -11.13 3.98
N HIS A 193 3.82 -11.18 5.04
CA HIS A 193 3.65 -12.39 5.86
C HIS A 193 3.06 -13.59 5.13
N LEU A 194 2.35 -13.34 4.01
CA LEU A 194 1.75 -14.39 3.16
C LEU A 194 2.64 -14.76 1.95
N PHE A 195 3.92 -14.41 1.96
CA PHE A 195 4.82 -14.64 0.82
C PHE A 195 4.90 -16.11 0.38
N ARG A 196 4.82 -17.07 1.33
CA ARG A 196 4.80 -18.50 1.03
C ARG A 196 3.51 -18.97 0.35
N GLU A 197 2.44 -18.21 0.53
CA GLU A 197 1.11 -18.44 -0.02
C GLU A 197 0.76 -17.37 -1.08
N ALA A 198 1.78 -16.67 -1.64
CA ALA A 198 1.58 -15.56 -2.55
C ALA A 198 0.61 -15.86 -3.71
N PRO A 199 0.71 -17.03 -4.41
CA PRO A 199 -0.21 -17.34 -5.48
C PRO A 199 -1.68 -17.39 -5.02
N GLU A 200 -1.94 -17.99 -3.87
CA GLU A 200 -3.28 -18.09 -3.32
C GLU A 200 -3.78 -16.73 -2.80
N ALA A 201 -2.92 -15.98 -2.10
CA ALA A 201 -3.25 -14.68 -1.52
C ALA A 201 -3.59 -13.63 -2.60
N ILE A 202 -2.80 -13.56 -3.66
CA ILE A 202 -3.02 -12.66 -4.80
C ILE A 202 -4.31 -13.04 -5.53
N ARG A 203 -4.50 -14.32 -5.89
CA ARG A 203 -5.71 -14.79 -6.57
C ARG A 203 -6.97 -14.58 -5.73
N TRP A 204 -6.87 -14.72 -4.41
CA TRP A 204 -7.99 -14.46 -3.52
C TRP A 204 -8.47 -13.01 -3.61
N VAL A 205 -7.55 -12.03 -3.55
CA VAL A 205 -7.90 -10.61 -3.70
C VAL A 205 -8.44 -10.33 -5.10
N MET A 206 -7.78 -10.84 -6.16
CA MET A 206 -8.18 -10.65 -7.55
C MET A 206 -9.55 -11.29 -7.90
N GLY A 207 -9.99 -12.27 -7.11
CA GLY A 207 -11.31 -12.89 -7.23
C GLY A 207 -12.47 -12.06 -6.72
N HIS A 208 -12.23 -10.88 -6.11
CA HIS A 208 -13.27 -9.96 -5.68
C HIS A 208 -13.47 -8.88 -6.74
N ASP A 209 -14.60 -8.95 -7.47
CA ASP A 209 -14.90 -8.03 -8.59
C ASP A 209 -14.98 -6.57 -8.17
N SER A 210 -15.42 -6.30 -6.93
CA SER A 210 -15.47 -4.95 -6.35
C SER A 210 -14.09 -4.36 -5.98
N VAL A 211 -13.01 -5.12 -6.13
CA VAL A 211 -11.63 -4.62 -6.06
C VAL A 211 -11.15 -4.33 -7.48
N HIS A 212 -11.18 -3.06 -7.88
CA HIS A 212 -10.86 -2.63 -9.25
C HIS A 212 -9.36 -2.75 -9.57
N SER A 213 -8.51 -2.57 -8.57
CA SER A 213 -7.07 -2.78 -8.67
C SER A 213 -6.48 -3.22 -7.33
N MET A 214 -5.34 -3.89 -7.37
CA MET A 214 -4.63 -4.38 -6.19
C MET A 214 -3.21 -3.84 -6.17
N ALA A 215 -2.86 -3.07 -5.13
CA ALA A 215 -1.51 -2.57 -4.93
C ALA A 215 -0.63 -3.63 -4.25
N ILE A 216 0.43 -4.00 -4.95
CA ILE A 216 1.48 -4.90 -4.45
C ILE A 216 2.84 -4.25 -4.64
N GLY A 217 3.76 -4.44 -3.70
CA GLY A 217 5.13 -3.93 -3.78
C GLY A 217 6.08 -5.00 -4.28
N ALA A 218 7.03 -4.60 -5.11
CA ALA A 218 8.15 -5.42 -5.54
C ALA A 218 9.47 -4.65 -5.36
N LYS A 219 10.59 -5.37 -5.13
CA LYS A 219 11.95 -4.81 -5.04
C LYS A 219 12.86 -5.24 -6.20
N SER A 220 12.37 -6.15 -7.05
CA SER A 220 13.05 -6.63 -8.25
C SER A 220 12.06 -6.92 -9.38
N CYS A 221 12.58 -7.00 -10.62
CA CYS A 221 11.80 -7.42 -11.78
C CYS A 221 11.28 -8.86 -11.62
N ASP A 222 12.08 -9.77 -11.06
CA ASP A 222 11.66 -11.16 -10.84
C ASP A 222 10.47 -11.27 -9.88
N GLU A 223 10.44 -10.46 -8.80
CA GLU A 223 9.26 -10.39 -7.91
C GLU A 223 8.03 -9.85 -8.66
N LEU A 224 8.20 -8.76 -9.41
CA LEU A 224 7.12 -8.16 -10.17
C LEU A 224 6.57 -9.10 -11.25
N ASP A 225 7.44 -9.78 -11.99
CA ASP A 225 7.05 -10.74 -13.03
C ASP A 225 6.27 -11.91 -12.44
N ALA A 226 6.69 -12.43 -11.28
CA ALA A 226 5.96 -13.45 -10.57
C ALA A 226 4.57 -12.96 -10.12
N ASP A 227 4.48 -11.75 -9.56
CA ASP A 227 3.20 -11.17 -9.12
C ASP A 227 2.25 -10.92 -10.31
N ILE A 228 2.76 -10.44 -11.44
CA ILE A 228 1.99 -10.25 -12.69
C ILE A 228 1.50 -11.59 -13.23
N ALA A 229 2.36 -12.61 -13.29
CA ALA A 229 1.99 -13.95 -13.74
C ALA A 229 0.87 -14.55 -12.88
N ILE A 230 1.03 -14.47 -11.54
CA ILE A 230 0.02 -14.96 -10.60
C ILE A 230 -1.31 -14.21 -10.77
N ALA A 231 -1.27 -12.87 -10.84
CA ALA A 231 -2.45 -12.03 -11.01
C ALA A 231 -3.17 -12.28 -12.35
N SER A 232 -2.42 -12.68 -13.37
CA SER A 232 -2.94 -13.08 -14.70
C SER A 232 -3.41 -14.54 -14.76
N GLY A 233 -3.37 -15.29 -13.65
CA GLY A 233 -3.78 -16.68 -13.60
C GLY A 233 -2.74 -17.67 -14.13
N VAL A 234 -1.53 -17.22 -14.44
CA VAL A 234 -0.42 -18.06 -14.87
C VAL A 234 0.23 -18.74 -13.66
N GLU A 235 0.60 -20.00 -13.78
CA GLU A 235 1.36 -20.70 -12.75
C GLU A 235 2.83 -20.27 -12.78
N VAL A 236 3.34 -19.91 -11.60
CA VAL A 236 4.77 -19.63 -11.40
C VAL A 236 5.44 -20.89 -10.89
N PRO A 237 6.55 -21.33 -11.51
CA PRO A 237 7.29 -22.52 -11.09
C PRO A 237 7.70 -22.46 -9.61
N SER A 238 7.61 -23.58 -8.91
CA SER A 238 7.90 -23.65 -7.47
C SER A 238 9.36 -23.31 -7.12
N GLU A 239 10.30 -23.53 -8.04
CA GLU A 239 11.70 -23.12 -7.90
C GLU A 239 11.85 -21.59 -7.91
N VAL A 240 11.08 -20.86 -8.73
CA VAL A 240 11.07 -19.39 -8.76
C VAL A 240 10.51 -18.86 -7.43
N LEU A 241 9.38 -19.40 -6.98
CA LEU A 241 8.79 -19.01 -5.69
C LEU A 241 9.74 -19.28 -4.51
N ARG A 242 10.48 -20.40 -4.54
CA ARG A 242 11.49 -20.71 -3.51
C ARG A 242 12.68 -19.77 -3.57
N TYR A 243 13.14 -19.41 -4.75
CA TYR A 243 14.22 -18.44 -4.94
C TYR A 243 13.82 -17.08 -4.34
N LEU A 244 12.66 -16.54 -4.71
CA LEU A 244 12.13 -15.28 -4.18
C LEU A 244 11.90 -15.32 -2.66
N ALA A 245 11.51 -16.48 -2.12
CA ALA A 245 11.31 -16.67 -0.68
C ALA A 245 12.65 -16.69 0.10
N GLY A 246 13.74 -17.12 -0.51
CA GLY A 246 15.06 -17.21 0.14
C GLY A 246 15.69 -15.88 0.51
N GLU A 247 15.23 -14.79 -0.11
CA GLU A 247 15.73 -13.43 0.15
C GLU A 247 14.92 -12.66 1.23
N LYS A 248 13.87 -13.27 1.78
CA LYS A 248 12.98 -12.59 2.73
C LYS A 248 13.56 -12.53 4.15
N HIS A 249 13.34 -11.40 4.81
CA HIS A 249 13.69 -11.21 6.23
C HIS A 249 12.62 -10.40 6.97
N LEU A 250 12.68 -10.41 8.31
CA LEU A 250 11.74 -9.66 9.14
C LEU A 250 12.26 -8.24 9.36
N LEU A 251 11.46 -7.26 9.03
CA LEU A 251 11.70 -5.84 9.28
C LEU A 251 10.76 -5.36 10.40
N ILE A 252 11.30 -4.62 11.36
CA ILE A 252 10.52 -3.86 12.34
C ILE A 252 10.65 -2.38 12.00
N GLU A 253 9.53 -1.78 11.67
CA GLU A 253 9.45 -0.38 11.25
C GLU A 253 9.73 0.59 12.42
N GLU A 254 10.10 1.84 12.10
CA GLU A 254 10.51 2.85 13.09
C GLU A 254 9.37 3.31 14.01
N TRP A 255 8.12 3.21 13.56
CA TRP A 255 6.94 3.58 14.37
C TRP A 255 6.52 2.52 15.39
N CYS A 256 7.35 1.54 15.69
CA CYS A 256 7.11 0.54 16.73
C CYS A 256 6.95 1.19 18.10
N SER A 257 5.78 1.05 18.73
CA SER A 257 5.47 1.57 20.06
C SER A 257 6.18 0.85 21.22
N LYS A 258 6.97 -0.18 20.93
CA LYS A 258 7.67 -1.03 21.94
C LYS A 258 6.75 -1.68 22.97
N CYS A 259 5.53 -1.99 22.60
CA CYS A 259 4.56 -2.59 23.53
C CYS A 259 4.94 -4.00 24.03
N GLY A 260 5.89 -4.70 23.39
CA GLY A 260 6.38 -6.02 23.80
C GLY A 260 5.52 -7.22 23.35
N ALA A 261 4.29 -7.02 22.90
CA ALA A 261 3.37 -8.11 22.57
C ALA A 261 3.93 -9.13 21.56
N CYS A 262 4.69 -8.66 20.55
CA CYS A 262 5.35 -9.53 19.59
C CYS A 262 6.49 -10.37 20.19
N VAL A 263 7.17 -9.85 21.22
CA VAL A 263 8.24 -10.56 21.93
C VAL A 263 7.65 -11.68 22.76
N GLU A 264 6.58 -11.40 23.52
CA GLU A 264 5.86 -12.37 24.35
C GLU A 264 5.22 -13.48 23.51
N SER A 265 4.72 -13.16 22.33
CA SER A 265 4.07 -14.11 21.42
C SER A 265 5.03 -14.93 20.56
N CYS A 266 6.34 -14.62 20.56
CA CYS A 266 7.31 -15.30 19.71
C CYS A 266 7.77 -16.63 20.31
N SER A 267 7.18 -17.75 19.90
CA SER A 267 7.56 -19.09 20.36
C SER A 267 9.02 -19.49 20.02
N HIS A 268 9.64 -18.80 19.05
CA HIS A 268 11.03 -19.05 18.66
C HIS A 268 12.02 -18.17 19.41
N GLY A 269 11.58 -17.24 20.25
CA GLY A 269 12.45 -16.29 20.96
C GLY A 269 13.31 -15.45 20.00
N ALA A 270 12.80 -15.18 18.81
CA ALA A 270 13.49 -14.42 17.77
C ALA A 270 13.36 -12.90 17.93
N LEU A 271 12.55 -12.42 18.87
CA LEU A 271 12.29 -11.01 19.08
C LEU A 271 12.68 -10.60 20.50
N LYS A 272 13.24 -9.40 20.64
CA LYS A 272 13.53 -8.74 21.93
C LYS A 272 13.21 -7.26 21.84
N LEU A 273 13.00 -6.59 22.97
CA LEU A 273 12.89 -5.14 23.02
C LEU A 273 14.26 -4.49 22.92
N GLY A 274 14.46 -3.66 21.91
CA GLY A 274 15.62 -2.80 21.76
C GLY A 274 15.40 -1.39 22.33
N ALA A 275 16.38 -0.51 22.14
CA ALA A 275 16.31 0.87 22.62
C ALA A 275 15.20 1.69 21.95
N GLY A 276 15.06 1.58 20.62
CA GLY A 276 14.08 2.34 19.82
C GLY A 276 12.84 1.54 19.45
N ARG A 277 13.00 0.24 19.15
CA ARG A 277 11.96 -0.65 18.64
C ARG A 277 12.23 -2.10 19.07
N ALA A 278 11.35 -3.03 18.75
CA ALA A 278 11.68 -4.44 18.82
C ALA A 278 12.80 -4.78 17.82
N GLU A 279 13.66 -5.73 18.17
CA GLU A 279 14.78 -6.19 17.37
C GLU A 279 14.62 -7.68 17.04
N VAL A 280 15.11 -8.08 15.87
CA VAL A 280 15.01 -9.44 15.35
C VAL A 280 16.36 -10.14 15.41
N ASP A 281 16.37 -11.35 15.94
CA ASP A 281 17.45 -12.31 15.73
C ASP A 281 17.13 -13.12 14.47
N ALA A 282 17.79 -12.79 13.37
CA ALA A 282 17.55 -13.40 12.06
C ALA A 282 17.84 -14.91 12.04
N ASN A 283 18.75 -15.40 12.92
CA ASN A 283 19.07 -16.83 13.01
C ASN A 283 17.98 -17.66 13.68
N LYS A 284 17.10 -17.00 14.45
CA LYS A 284 15.97 -17.65 15.12
C LYS A 284 14.64 -17.43 14.41
N SER A 285 14.55 -16.40 13.59
CA SER A 285 13.31 -16.07 12.88
C SER A 285 13.05 -17.04 11.74
N VAL A 286 11.96 -17.77 11.82
CA VAL A 286 11.49 -18.68 10.76
C VAL A 286 10.41 -18.05 9.88
N LEU A 287 10.17 -16.76 10.01
CA LEU A 287 9.17 -15.98 9.25
C LEU A 287 7.75 -16.60 9.30
N CYS A 288 7.38 -17.16 10.44
CA CYS A 288 6.07 -17.83 10.62
C CYS A 288 4.88 -16.87 10.66
N GLY A 289 5.11 -15.55 10.86
CA GLY A 289 4.09 -14.52 10.85
C GLY A 289 3.24 -14.41 12.13
N TYR A 290 3.42 -15.26 13.16
CA TYR A 290 2.60 -15.18 14.38
C TYR A 290 2.73 -13.84 15.10
N CYS A 291 3.94 -13.26 15.14
CA CYS A 291 4.20 -12.01 15.85
C CYS A 291 3.38 -10.82 15.29
N VAL A 292 3.06 -10.81 13.99
CA VAL A 292 2.28 -9.73 13.40
C VAL A 292 0.82 -9.71 13.89
N ALA A 293 0.25 -10.85 14.23
CA ALA A 293 -1.12 -10.93 14.73
C ALA A 293 -1.31 -10.20 16.08
N TYR A 294 -0.20 -9.98 16.82
CA TYR A 294 -0.19 -9.25 18.08
C TYR A 294 0.32 -7.80 17.94
N CYS A 295 0.73 -7.39 16.74
CA CYS A 295 1.25 -6.06 16.49
C CYS A 295 0.12 -5.10 16.08
N ARG A 296 -0.38 -4.32 17.04
CA ARG A 296 -1.45 -3.33 16.81
C ARG A 296 -1.02 -2.23 15.85
N ASP A 297 0.26 -1.85 15.87
CA ASP A 297 0.82 -0.80 15.02
C ASP A 297 1.14 -1.29 13.60
N PHE A 298 0.94 -2.58 13.35
CA PHE A 298 1.29 -3.23 12.08
C PHE A 298 2.71 -2.87 11.58
N CYS A 299 3.67 -2.71 12.50
CA CYS A 299 5.04 -2.32 12.22
C CYS A 299 5.98 -3.49 11.89
N ILE A 300 5.51 -4.75 11.91
CA ILE A 300 6.28 -5.94 11.58
C ILE A 300 6.00 -6.34 10.13
N LYS A 301 7.03 -6.39 9.29
CA LYS A 301 6.93 -6.73 7.87
C LYS A 301 7.88 -7.89 7.53
N VAL A 302 7.56 -8.59 6.44
CA VAL A 302 8.50 -9.51 5.76
C VAL A 302 8.84 -8.86 4.41
N VAL A 303 10.11 -8.53 4.21
CA VAL A 303 10.60 -7.78 3.05
C VAL A 303 11.67 -8.58 2.30
#